data_b9e399f0b8ec7429c8134f94c9cdc8f4
#
_entry.id   b9e399f0b8ec7429c8134f94c9cdc8f4
#
_cell.length_a   1.000
_cell.length_b   1.000
_cell.length_c   1.000
_cell.angle_alpha   90.00
_cell.angle_beta   90.00
_cell.angle_gamma   90.00
#
_symmetry.space_group_name_H-M   'P 1'
#
loop_
_entity.id
_entity.type
_entity.pdbx_description
1 polymer ?
#
loop_
_entity_poly.entity_id
_entity_poly.type
_entity_poly.pdbx_seq_one_letter_code
_entity_poly.pdbx_strand_id
1 'polypeptide(L)'
;MTVGVSRCCRTPLSCRLPPARYASPRPARKLYKSTLAARHDPIFRDFADDPARGGLWHLRLASSNLPLILENQQPFFANGLSFIHNGDISDDRGINIVLNRAYPINQGAFLSTGGRSDSAIFFSVILEYIAFGFALDEAVAQAVRQLRQAYPKSSYNCMIQSQDQLVALCAAGREKTSPRIVEIYDEYGKGEKAHDYRVMRYRDVQDRDGKPSGVVVASSGFEQNESDGWKVLENDQMIVASNRTGEYHVRSI
;
A
#
# COMPACT_ATOMS: atom_id res chain seq x y z
N MET A 1 2.65 14.19 -9.01
CA MET A 1 2.84 13.05 -8.09
C MET A 1 2.44 13.52 -6.70
N THR A 2 1.41 12.96 -6.13
CA THR A 2 0.86 13.33 -4.82
C THR A 2 1.27 12.30 -3.78
N VAL A 3 1.39 12.70 -2.51
CA VAL A 3 2.00 11.88 -1.45
C VAL A 3 0.97 11.47 -0.41
N GLY A 4 1.05 10.22 0.03
CA GLY A 4 0.42 9.75 1.25
C GLY A 4 1.36 8.82 2.01
N VAL A 5 1.49 9.02 3.31
CA VAL A 5 2.38 8.24 4.18
C VAL A 5 1.68 7.86 5.46
N SER A 6 1.86 6.63 5.91
CA SER A 6 1.45 6.16 7.23
C SER A 6 2.60 5.44 7.92
N ARG A 7 2.85 5.74 9.18
CA ARG A 7 3.95 5.16 9.96
C ARG A 7 3.53 4.73 11.35
N CYS A 8 4.18 3.68 11.83
CA CYS A 8 4.13 3.24 13.22
C CYS A 8 5.46 3.62 13.90
N CYS A 9 5.47 4.62 14.79
CA CYS A 9 6.68 5.17 15.39
C CYS A 9 7.23 4.32 16.55
N ARG A 10 8.57 4.26 16.68
CA ARG A 10 9.26 3.77 17.88
C ARG A 10 9.23 4.82 18.97
N THR A 11 9.05 4.40 20.21
CA THR A 11 9.37 5.22 21.38
C THR A 11 10.88 5.21 21.63
N PRO A 12 11.55 6.35 21.84
CA PRO A 12 12.96 6.36 22.22
C PRO A 12 13.13 5.80 23.64
N LEU A 13 14.01 4.82 23.77
CA LEU A 13 14.48 4.33 25.06
C LEU A 13 15.61 5.24 25.55
N SER A 14 15.31 6.18 26.42
CA SER A 14 16.29 6.68 27.40
C SER A 14 15.56 7.54 28.44
N CYS A 15 15.28 6.97 29.60
CA CYS A 15 15.43 7.60 30.91
C CYS A 15 15.14 6.58 32.01
N ARG A 16 16.08 6.35 32.90
CA ARG A 16 15.91 5.56 34.11
C ARG A 16 15.10 6.35 35.13
N LEU A 17 13.89 5.85 35.44
CA LEU A 17 13.17 6.15 36.68
C LEU A 17 12.40 4.89 37.10
N PRO A 18 12.15 4.69 38.44
CA PRO A 18 11.65 3.43 38.98
C PRO A 18 10.18 3.14 38.67
N PRO A 19 9.66 1.92 38.91
CA PRO A 19 8.52 1.39 38.21
C PRO A 19 7.20 1.92 38.78
N ALA A 20 6.66 2.95 38.19
CA ALA A 20 5.23 3.13 38.18
C ALA A 20 4.69 2.27 37.00
N ARG A 21 3.67 1.46 37.29
CA ARG A 21 2.95 0.67 36.27
C ARG A 21 2.24 1.59 35.27
N TYR A 22 3.00 2.18 34.39
CA TYR A 22 2.44 2.87 33.22
C TYR A 22 2.38 1.86 32.07
N ALA A 23 1.19 1.61 31.57
CA ALA A 23 1.02 0.98 30.28
C ALA A 23 1.95 1.68 29.29
N SER A 24 2.83 0.92 28.62
CA SER A 24 3.71 1.46 27.59
C SER A 24 2.87 2.33 26.64
N PRO A 25 3.26 3.58 26.35
CA PRO A 25 2.49 4.40 25.43
C PRO A 25 2.38 3.62 24.11
N ARG A 26 1.15 3.40 23.65
CA ARG A 26 0.91 2.75 22.35
C ARG A 26 1.71 3.55 21.32
N PRO A 27 2.45 2.88 20.43
CA PRO A 27 3.22 3.57 19.43
C PRO A 27 2.29 4.50 18.64
N ALA A 28 2.63 5.79 18.61
CA ALA A 28 1.81 6.78 17.94
C ALA A 28 1.83 6.49 16.43
N ARG A 29 0.65 6.47 15.82
CA ARG A 29 0.54 6.44 14.36
C ARG A 29 0.53 7.86 13.84
N LYS A 30 1.31 8.11 12.79
CA LYS A 30 1.25 9.36 12.03
C LYS A 30 0.66 9.07 10.64
N LEU A 31 -0.27 9.88 10.20
CA LEU A 31 -0.85 9.85 8.85
C LEU A 31 -0.71 11.24 8.23
N TYR A 32 -0.17 11.29 7.04
CA TYR A 32 -0.07 12.50 6.25
C TYR A 32 -0.60 12.26 4.84
N LYS A 33 -1.36 13.20 4.30
CA LYS A 33 -1.86 13.22 2.93
C LYS A 33 -1.70 14.61 2.35
N SER A 34 -1.34 14.68 1.07
CA SER A 34 -1.17 15.95 0.37
C SER A 34 -1.57 15.81 -1.09
N THR A 35 -2.06 16.88 -1.67
CA THR A 35 -2.27 17.01 -3.13
C THR A 35 -1.08 17.68 -3.82
N LEU A 36 -0.08 18.12 -3.06
CA LEU A 36 1.16 18.69 -3.59
C LEU A 36 2.05 17.60 -4.21
N ALA A 37 2.88 17.98 -5.17
CA ALA A 37 3.93 17.10 -5.65
C ALA A 37 4.97 16.89 -4.54
N ALA A 38 5.40 15.64 -4.33
CA ALA A 38 6.34 15.25 -3.27
C ALA A 38 7.62 16.10 -3.24
N ARG A 39 8.15 16.47 -4.40
CA ARG A 39 9.35 17.32 -4.53
C ARG A 39 9.16 18.75 -4.01
N HIS A 40 7.92 19.20 -3.89
CA HIS A 40 7.55 20.55 -3.43
C HIS A 40 6.90 20.54 -2.06
N ASP A 41 6.78 19.37 -1.42
CA ASP A 41 6.12 19.20 -0.14
C ASP A 41 7.15 19.09 0.97
N PRO A 42 7.34 20.15 1.80
CA PRO A 42 8.35 20.14 2.87
C PRO A 42 8.03 19.10 3.94
N ILE A 43 6.74 18.88 4.24
CA ILE A 43 6.32 17.92 5.27
C ILE A 43 6.66 16.48 4.86
N PHE A 44 6.69 16.19 3.55
CA PHE A 44 7.09 14.88 3.06
C PHE A 44 8.51 14.49 3.49
N ARG A 45 9.45 15.43 3.46
CA ARG A 45 10.84 15.19 3.89
C ARG A 45 10.93 14.93 5.39
N ASP A 46 10.31 15.77 6.18
CA ASP A 46 10.29 15.63 7.65
C ASP A 46 9.69 14.28 8.04
N PHE A 47 8.63 13.87 7.33
CA PHE A 47 7.99 12.59 7.56
C PHE A 47 8.88 11.40 7.14
N ALA A 48 9.77 11.59 6.15
CA ALA A 48 10.69 10.58 5.68
C ALA A 48 11.78 10.26 6.72
N ASP A 49 12.21 11.26 7.47
CA ASP A 49 13.30 11.14 8.43
C ASP A 49 12.86 10.62 9.81
N ASP A 50 11.56 10.59 10.09
CA ASP A 50 11.03 10.06 11.34
C ASP A 50 11.29 8.55 11.48
N PRO A 51 11.89 8.08 12.58
CA PRO A 51 12.09 6.65 12.82
C PRO A 51 10.76 5.92 13.00
N ALA A 52 10.60 4.77 12.34
CA ALA A 52 9.39 3.96 12.41
C ALA A 52 9.71 2.46 12.37
N ARG A 53 8.83 1.63 12.95
CA ARG A 53 8.89 0.17 12.81
C ARG A 53 8.40 -0.30 11.45
N GLY A 54 7.48 0.46 10.86
CA GLY A 54 6.94 0.19 9.54
C GLY A 54 6.26 1.43 8.98
N GLY A 55 6.15 1.53 7.66
CA GLY A 55 5.52 2.67 7.00
C GLY A 55 5.04 2.32 5.60
N LEU A 56 3.92 2.93 5.20
CA LEU A 56 3.41 2.88 3.83
C LEU A 56 3.64 4.24 3.17
N TRP A 57 4.15 4.20 1.94
CA TRP A 57 4.41 5.37 1.11
C TRP A 57 3.68 5.23 -0.21
N HIS A 58 2.87 6.22 -0.57
CA HIS A 58 2.15 6.23 -1.83
C HIS A 58 2.40 7.52 -2.59
N LEU A 59 3.03 7.41 -3.74
CA LEU A 59 3.24 8.51 -4.68
C LEU A 59 2.35 8.27 -5.89
N ARG A 60 1.27 9.05 -6.01
CA ARG A 60 0.30 8.87 -7.08
C ARG A 60 0.78 9.55 -8.36
N LEU A 61 0.80 8.78 -9.45
CA LEU A 61 0.78 9.31 -10.80
C LEU A 61 -0.69 9.51 -11.21
N ALA A 62 -1.10 10.76 -11.47
CA ALA A 62 -2.48 11.08 -11.84
C ALA A 62 -2.77 10.64 -13.28
N SER A 63 -3.04 9.35 -13.47
CA SER A 63 -3.33 8.74 -14.78
C SER A 63 -4.82 8.50 -15.04
N SER A 64 -5.66 8.66 -14.02
CA SER A 64 -7.12 8.49 -14.09
C SER A 64 -7.82 9.83 -13.93
N ASN A 65 -9.01 9.97 -14.50
CA ASN A 65 -9.85 11.17 -14.37
C ASN A 65 -10.50 11.31 -12.97
N LEU A 66 -9.97 10.63 -11.94
CA LEU A 66 -10.44 10.77 -10.57
C LEU A 66 -9.97 12.10 -9.98
N PRO A 67 -10.84 12.81 -9.24
CA PRO A 67 -10.50 14.09 -8.64
C PRO A 67 -9.27 14.01 -7.74
N LEU A 68 -8.40 15.03 -7.85
CA LEU A 68 -7.25 15.24 -6.97
C LEU A 68 -7.70 15.92 -5.66
N ILE A 69 -8.47 15.19 -4.85
CA ILE A 69 -8.93 15.61 -3.53
C ILE A 69 -8.22 14.79 -2.44
N LEU A 70 -8.12 15.32 -1.23
CA LEU A 70 -7.43 14.66 -0.12
C LEU A 70 -8.07 13.31 0.23
N GLU A 71 -9.37 13.19 0.10
CA GLU A 71 -10.14 11.97 0.37
C GLU A 71 -9.71 10.80 -0.53
N ASN A 72 -9.29 11.10 -1.76
CA ASN A 72 -8.81 10.11 -2.72
C ASN A 72 -7.30 9.85 -2.62
N GLN A 73 -6.57 10.62 -1.80
CA GLN A 73 -5.15 10.35 -1.57
C GLN A 73 -4.98 9.16 -0.63
N GLN A 74 -3.99 8.36 -0.92
CA GLN A 74 -3.61 7.21 -0.11
C GLN A 74 -2.41 7.57 0.80
N PRO A 75 -2.22 6.88 1.94
CA PRO A 75 -2.97 5.72 2.42
C PRO A 75 -4.39 6.06 2.89
N PHE A 76 -5.34 5.15 2.62
CA PHE A 76 -6.60 5.15 3.36
C PHE A 76 -6.38 4.63 4.77
N PHE A 77 -7.20 5.10 5.71
CA PHE A 77 -7.09 4.69 7.09
C PHE A 77 -8.47 4.41 7.69
N ALA A 78 -8.65 3.19 8.20
CA ALA A 78 -9.84 2.76 8.93
C ALA A 78 -9.52 1.60 9.88
N ASN A 79 -10.22 1.50 10.99
CA ASN A 79 -10.14 0.38 11.96
C ASN A 79 -8.71 0.01 12.39
N GLY A 80 -7.83 0.99 12.51
CA GLY A 80 -6.44 0.73 12.88
C GLY A 80 -5.53 0.27 11.74
N LEU A 81 -6.03 0.22 10.50
CA LEU A 81 -5.33 -0.22 9.30
C LEU A 81 -5.05 0.94 8.37
N SER A 82 -3.89 0.92 7.74
CA SER A 82 -3.52 1.79 6.63
C SER A 82 -3.40 0.98 5.35
N PHE A 83 -3.90 1.49 4.24
CA PHE A 83 -3.99 0.78 2.98
C PHE A 83 -3.55 1.63 1.80
N ILE A 84 -2.75 1.04 0.91
CA ILE A 84 -2.38 1.60 -0.39
C ILE A 84 -2.62 0.58 -1.49
N HIS A 85 -2.98 1.07 -2.68
CA HIS A 85 -3.30 0.26 -3.85
C HIS A 85 -2.67 0.89 -5.10
N ASN A 86 -1.92 0.10 -5.85
CA ASN A 86 -1.40 0.45 -7.15
C ASN A 86 -2.14 -0.36 -8.21
N GLY A 87 -3.24 0.19 -8.70
CA GLY A 87 -4.07 -0.50 -9.68
C GLY A 87 -5.29 0.31 -10.11
N ASP A 88 -6.08 -0.34 -10.94
CA ASP A 88 -7.36 0.13 -11.43
C ASP A 88 -8.31 -1.07 -11.48
N ILE A 89 -9.50 -0.92 -10.91
CA ILE A 89 -10.52 -1.95 -10.89
C ILE A 89 -11.64 -1.57 -11.86
N SER A 90 -11.58 -2.16 -13.04
CA SER A 90 -12.51 -1.89 -14.13
C SER A 90 -12.95 -3.19 -14.82
N ASP A 91 -14.14 -3.17 -15.41
CA ASP A 91 -14.64 -4.28 -16.22
C ASP A 91 -13.91 -4.38 -17.57
N ASP A 92 -14.29 -5.37 -18.40
CA ASP A 92 -13.71 -5.59 -19.74
C ASP A 92 -13.94 -4.43 -20.71
N ARG A 93 -14.89 -3.55 -20.43
CA ARG A 93 -15.19 -2.33 -21.21
C ARG A 93 -14.43 -1.12 -20.67
N GLY A 94 -13.64 -1.27 -19.62
CA GLY A 94 -12.91 -0.21 -18.96
C GLY A 94 -13.78 0.65 -18.01
N ILE A 95 -14.98 0.18 -17.66
CA ILE A 95 -15.84 0.89 -16.72
C ILE A 95 -15.36 0.60 -15.31
N ASN A 96 -14.92 1.65 -14.61
CA ASN A 96 -14.41 1.55 -13.24
C ASN A 96 -15.53 1.12 -12.27
N ILE A 97 -15.18 0.28 -11.29
CA ILE A 97 -16.10 -0.26 -10.28
C ILE A 97 -16.90 0.83 -9.55
N VAL A 98 -16.36 2.02 -9.39
CA VAL A 98 -17.04 3.19 -8.78
C VAL A 98 -18.33 3.55 -9.52
N LEU A 99 -18.38 3.30 -10.82
CA LEU A 99 -19.54 3.59 -11.67
C LEU A 99 -20.51 2.41 -11.77
N ASN A 100 -20.14 1.25 -11.24
CA ASN A 100 -20.97 0.05 -11.29
C ASN A 100 -21.94 0.01 -10.10
N ARG A 101 -23.21 0.37 -10.36
CA ARG A 101 -24.27 0.35 -9.34
C ARG A 101 -24.59 -1.04 -8.77
N ALA A 102 -24.20 -2.11 -9.46
CA ALA A 102 -24.36 -3.48 -8.98
C ALA A 102 -23.37 -3.83 -7.87
N TYR A 103 -22.33 -3.03 -7.67
CA TYR A 103 -21.39 -3.16 -6.56
C TYR A 103 -21.72 -2.09 -5.51
N PRO A 104 -22.65 -2.36 -4.58
CA PRO A 104 -23.00 -1.37 -3.58
C PRO A 104 -21.78 -1.15 -2.68
N ILE A 105 -21.27 0.07 -2.69
CA ILE A 105 -20.32 0.48 -1.67
C ILE A 105 -21.08 0.48 -0.37
N ASN A 106 -20.63 -0.32 0.60
CA ASN A 106 -21.10 -0.18 1.96
C ASN A 106 -20.81 1.25 2.42
N GLN A 107 -21.86 2.06 2.59
CA GLN A 107 -21.70 3.48 2.93
C GLN A 107 -20.90 3.68 4.21
N GLY A 108 -21.00 2.76 5.18
CA GLY A 108 -20.23 2.80 6.41
C GLY A 108 -18.72 2.64 6.15
N ALA A 109 -18.33 1.67 5.30
CA ALA A 109 -16.95 1.47 4.92
C ALA A 109 -16.43 2.63 4.08
N PHE A 110 -17.22 3.16 3.16
CA PHE A 110 -16.92 4.33 2.36
C PHE A 110 -16.69 5.59 3.20
N LEU A 111 -17.54 5.84 4.18
CA LEU A 111 -17.36 6.95 5.13
C LEU A 111 -16.14 6.75 6.02
N SER A 112 -15.83 5.51 6.41
CA SER A 112 -14.68 5.20 7.27
C SER A 112 -13.34 5.31 6.54
N THR A 113 -13.28 4.97 5.25
CA THR A 113 -12.05 5.13 4.46
C THR A 113 -11.81 6.57 4.04
N GLY A 114 -12.84 7.40 3.96
CA GLY A 114 -12.80 8.77 3.46
C GLY A 114 -12.60 8.90 1.94
N GLY A 115 -12.46 7.80 1.21
CA GLY A 115 -12.15 7.80 -0.22
C GLY A 115 -13.35 7.52 -1.12
N ARG A 116 -13.31 8.02 -2.36
CA ARG A 116 -14.32 7.80 -3.41
C ARG A 116 -13.69 7.23 -4.67
N SER A 117 -12.89 6.18 -4.51
CA SER A 117 -12.17 5.52 -5.59
C SER A 117 -12.38 4.01 -5.52
N ASP A 118 -12.00 3.32 -6.58
CA ASP A 118 -11.90 1.87 -6.63
C ASP A 118 -11.02 1.30 -5.52
N SER A 119 -9.92 1.98 -5.19
CA SER A 119 -9.05 1.62 -4.08
C SER A 119 -9.76 1.68 -2.72
N ALA A 120 -10.66 2.66 -2.52
CA ALA A 120 -11.48 2.75 -1.31
C ALA A 120 -12.50 1.60 -1.23
N ILE A 121 -13.08 1.20 -2.37
CA ILE A 121 -13.96 0.03 -2.45
C ILE A 121 -13.19 -1.23 -2.11
N PHE A 122 -12.01 -1.43 -2.70
CA PHE A 122 -11.17 -2.60 -2.40
C PHE A 122 -10.84 -2.68 -0.92
N PHE A 123 -10.42 -1.57 -0.31
CA PHE A 123 -10.17 -1.53 1.12
C PHE A 123 -11.44 -1.86 1.94
N SER A 124 -12.60 -1.38 1.52
CA SER A 124 -13.87 -1.70 2.19
C SER A 124 -14.16 -3.19 2.20
N VAL A 125 -13.93 -3.89 1.09
CA VAL A 125 -14.11 -5.35 0.99
C VAL A 125 -13.14 -6.08 1.94
N ILE A 126 -11.88 -5.63 2.03
CA ILE A 126 -10.93 -6.19 2.99
C ILE A 126 -11.44 -6.02 4.43
N LEU A 127 -11.95 -4.82 4.78
CA LEU A 127 -12.49 -4.52 6.10
C LEU A 127 -13.70 -5.40 6.45
N GLU A 128 -14.54 -5.75 5.48
CA GLU A 128 -15.66 -6.68 5.66
C GLU A 128 -15.16 -8.08 6.04
N TYR A 129 -14.15 -8.63 5.34
CA TYR A 129 -13.58 -9.93 5.70
C TYR A 129 -12.94 -9.92 7.09
N ILE A 130 -12.27 -8.83 7.48
CA ILE A 130 -11.74 -8.67 8.84
C ILE A 130 -12.87 -8.65 9.87
N ALA A 131 -13.99 -7.99 9.58
CA ALA A 131 -15.16 -7.97 10.45
C ALA A 131 -15.82 -9.36 10.59
N PHE A 132 -15.67 -10.23 9.59
CA PHE A 132 -16.05 -11.65 9.65
C PHE A 132 -15.04 -12.53 10.41
N GLY A 133 -13.96 -11.96 10.91
CA GLY A 133 -12.97 -12.67 11.74
C GLY A 133 -11.79 -13.26 10.98
N PHE A 134 -11.61 -12.96 9.70
CA PHE A 134 -10.43 -13.40 8.95
C PHE A 134 -9.16 -12.68 9.42
N ALA A 135 -8.03 -13.39 9.42
CA ALA A 135 -6.71 -12.78 9.60
C ALA A 135 -6.42 -11.78 8.47
N LEU A 136 -5.54 -10.80 8.71
CA LEU A 136 -5.31 -9.69 7.78
C LEU A 136 -4.89 -10.16 6.38
N ASP A 137 -3.95 -11.09 6.30
CA ASP A 137 -3.45 -11.64 5.04
C ASP A 137 -4.52 -12.45 4.30
N GLU A 138 -5.32 -13.24 5.02
CA GLU A 138 -6.42 -13.99 4.42
C GLU A 138 -7.58 -13.07 4.01
N ALA A 139 -7.88 -12.02 4.76
CA ALA A 139 -8.88 -11.02 4.38
C ALA A 139 -8.50 -10.34 3.05
N VAL A 140 -7.22 -10.02 2.84
CA VAL A 140 -6.72 -9.49 1.57
C VAL A 140 -6.91 -10.50 0.45
N ALA A 141 -6.55 -11.77 0.67
CA ALA A 141 -6.70 -12.83 -0.33
C ALA A 141 -8.17 -13.05 -0.72
N GLN A 142 -9.08 -13.11 0.25
CA GLN A 142 -10.51 -13.28 0.00
C GLN A 142 -11.12 -12.10 -0.75
N ALA A 143 -10.74 -10.87 -0.41
CA ALA A 143 -11.20 -9.67 -1.11
C ALA A 143 -10.78 -9.69 -2.60
N VAL A 144 -9.54 -10.12 -2.90
CA VAL A 144 -9.08 -10.26 -4.29
C VAL A 144 -9.85 -11.35 -5.01
N ARG A 145 -10.03 -12.53 -4.41
CA ARG A 145 -10.81 -13.63 -5.01
C ARG A 145 -12.24 -13.20 -5.33
N GLN A 146 -12.90 -12.48 -4.42
CA GLN A 146 -14.25 -11.95 -4.63
C GLN A 146 -14.28 -10.92 -5.77
N LEU A 147 -13.40 -9.94 -5.76
CA LEU A 147 -13.38 -8.88 -6.77
C LEU A 147 -13.01 -9.41 -8.16
N ARG A 148 -12.13 -10.41 -8.24
CA ARG A 148 -11.75 -11.05 -9.51
C ARG A 148 -12.90 -11.78 -10.19
N GLN A 149 -13.95 -12.18 -9.48
CA GLN A 149 -15.14 -12.78 -10.10
C GLN A 149 -15.82 -11.81 -11.07
N ALA A 150 -15.88 -10.53 -10.72
CA ALA A 150 -16.50 -9.48 -11.54
C ALA A 150 -15.48 -8.67 -12.36
N TYR A 151 -14.23 -8.59 -11.91
CA TYR A 151 -13.17 -7.76 -12.49
C TYR A 151 -11.85 -8.54 -12.65
N PRO A 152 -11.83 -9.62 -13.46
CA PRO A 152 -10.69 -10.56 -13.54
C PRO A 152 -9.41 -9.93 -14.10
N LYS A 153 -9.53 -8.89 -14.94
CA LYS A 153 -8.39 -8.22 -15.59
C LYS A 153 -7.90 -6.99 -14.84
N SER A 154 -8.38 -6.76 -13.63
CA SER A 154 -7.96 -5.62 -12.81
C SER A 154 -6.63 -5.89 -12.10
N SER A 155 -5.96 -4.81 -11.67
CA SER A 155 -4.75 -4.91 -10.84
C SER A 155 -5.12 -4.65 -9.38
N TYR A 156 -4.70 -5.56 -8.52
CA TYR A 156 -4.95 -5.55 -7.07
C TYR A 156 -3.64 -5.44 -6.26
N ASN A 157 -2.55 -4.94 -6.87
CA ASN A 157 -1.30 -4.72 -6.17
C ASN A 157 -1.54 -3.77 -4.99
N CYS A 158 -1.35 -4.23 -3.77
CA CYS A 158 -1.65 -3.43 -2.60
C CYS A 158 -0.71 -3.70 -1.43
N MET A 159 -0.68 -2.77 -0.50
CA MET A 159 -0.08 -2.98 0.81
C MET A 159 -1.05 -2.49 1.88
N ILE A 160 -1.15 -3.28 2.95
CA ILE A 160 -1.97 -2.96 4.11
C ILE A 160 -1.14 -3.16 5.37
N GLN A 161 -1.27 -2.23 6.30
CA GLN A 161 -0.49 -2.23 7.52
C GLN A 161 -1.37 -2.03 8.75
N SER A 162 -1.24 -2.94 9.70
CA SER A 162 -1.69 -2.79 11.08
C SER A 162 -0.55 -2.26 11.96
N GLN A 163 -0.77 -2.17 13.26
CA GLN A 163 0.30 -1.91 14.24
C GLN A 163 1.37 -3.00 14.22
N ASP A 164 0.97 -4.26 14.05
CA ASP A 164 1.82 -5.44 14.26
C ASP A 164 2.28 -6.10 12.96
N GLN A 165 1.59 -5.85 11.84
CA GLN A 165 1.80 -6.61 10.61
C GLN A 165 1.72 -5.70 9.38
N LEU A 166 2.57 -5.99 8.39
CA LEU A 166 2.47 -5.53 7.01
C LEU A 166 2.12 -6.71 6.11
N VAL A 167 1.15 -6.52 5.22
CA VAL A 167 0.87 -7.43 4.11
C VAL A 167 1.06 -6.64 2.81
N ALA A 168 1.88 -7.19 1.89
CA ALA A 168 2.10 -6.63 0.56
C ALA A 168 1.79 -7.70 -0.49
N LEU A 169 0.85 -7.43 -1.38
CA LEU A 169 0.35 -8.36 -2.38
C LEU A 169 0.66 -7.87 -3.79
N CYS A 170 1.24 -8.73 -4.61
CA CYS A 170 1.32 -8.60 -6.06
C CYS A 170 0.19 -9.43 -6.69
N ALA A 171 -0.77 -8.77 -7.33
CA ALA A 171 -1.93 -9.44 -7.92
C ALA A 171 -2.44 -8.66 -9.15
N ALA A 172 -1.69 -8.73 -10.25
CA ALA A 172 -2.01 -8.06 -11.49
C ALA A 172 -2.81 -8.99 -12.42
N GLY A 173 -3.99 -8.55 -12.84
CA GLY A 173 -4.83 -9.28 -13.80
C GLY A 173 -4.57 -8.90 -15.26
N ARG A 174 -3.79 -7.84 -15.53
CA ARG A 174 -3.48 -7.38 -16.89
C ARG A 174 -2.08 -7.81 -17.31
N GLU A 175 -1.97 -8.41 -18.47
CA GLU A 175 -0.68 -8.79 -19.07
C GLU A 175 0.08 -7.58 -19.65
N LYS A 176 -0.64 -6.56 -20.11
CA LYS A 176 -0.05 -5.39 -20.78
C LYS A 176 -0.26 -4.11 -19.98
N THR A 177 0.75 -3.26 -19.98
CA THR A 177 0.67 -1.91 -19.43
C THR A 177 -0.28 -1.07 -20.29
N SER A 178 -1.13 -0.26 -19.67
CA SER A 178 -2.05 0.64 -20.35
C SER A 178 -1.29 1.62 -21.26
N PRO A 179 -1.75 1.89 -22.49
CA PRO A 179 -1.14 2.89 -23.37
C PRO A 179 -0.93 4.24 -22.69
N ARG A 180 -1.89 4.67 -21.86
CA ARG A 180 -1.78 5.94 -21.13
C ARG A 180 -0.59 5.96 -20.16
N ILE A 181 -0.27 4.83 -19.52
CA ILE A 181 0.92 4.74 -18.66
C ILE A 181 2.20 4.80 -19.49
N VAL A 182 2.22 4.14 -20.65
CA VAL A 182 3.35 4.20 -21.57
C VAL A 182 3.59 5.65 -22.01
N GLU A 183 2.56 6.36 -22.47
CA GLU A 183 2.65 7.78 -22.86
C GLU A 183 3.24 8.65 -21.73
N ILE A 184 2.75 8.48 -20.50
CA ILE A 184 3.25 9.25 -19.34
C ILE A 184 4.73 8.94 -19.08
N TYR A 185 5.13 7.67 -19.18
CA TYR A 185 6.53 7.32 -19.01
C TYR A 185 7.41 7.88 -20.13
N ASP A 186 6.91 7.91 -21.36
CA ASP A 186 7.59 8.53 -22.51
C ASP A 186 7.78 10.03 -22.31
N GLU A 187 6.76 10.75 -21.80
CA GLU A 187 6.85 12.18 -21.45
C GLU A 187 7.99 12.47 -20.45
N TYR A 188 8.33 11.50 -19.60
CA TYR A 188 9.44 11.58 -18.65
C TYR A 188 10.75 10.95 -19.16
N GLY A 189 10.83 10.54 -20.44
CA GLY A 189 12.02 9.90 -21.02
C GLY A 189 12.32 8.51 -20.44
N LYS A 190 11.29 7.79 -19.97
CA LYS A 190 11.40 6.48 -19.33
C LYS A 190 10.47 5.43 -19.92
N GLY A 191 10.06 5.57 -21.19
CA GLY A 191 9.08 4.71 -21.85
C GLY A 191 9.43 3.22 -21.79
N GLU A 192 10.71 2.88 -21.96
CA GLU A 192 11.20 1.49 -21.82
C GLU A 192 10.91 0.86 -20.45
N LYS A 193 10.80 1.68 -19.38
CA LYS A 193 10.48 1.25 -18.01
C LYS A 193 8.99 1.25 -17.69
N ALA A 194 8.12 1.58 -18.65
CA ALA A 194 6.68 1.60 -18.44
C ALA A 194 6.11 0.22 -18.05
N HIS A 195 6.74 -0.86 -18.49
CA HIS A 195 6.35 -2.22 -18.14
C HIS A 195 6.60 -2.55 -16.66
N ASP A 196 7.56 -1.90 -16.02
CA ASP A 196 7.87 -2.06 -14.60
C ASP A 196 6.82 -1.44 -13.66
N TYR A 197 5.90 -0.63 -14.19
CA TYR A 197 4.86 0.04 -13.41
C TYR A 197 4.06 -0.89 -12.49
N ARG A 198 3.86 -2.15 -12.89
CA ARG A 198 3.08 -3.16 -12.16
C ARG A 198 3.94 -4.18 -11.43
N VAL A 199 5.23 -4.18 -11.66
CA VAL A 199 6.14 -5.14 -11.02
C VAL A 199 6.36 -4.69 -9.58
N MET A 200 6.14 -5.62 -8.65
CA MET A 200 6.51 -5.42 -7.26
C MET A 200 7.80 -6.18 -6.96
N ARG A 201 8.68 -5.53 -6.24
CA ARG A 201 9.96 -6.12 -5.82
C ARG A 201 10.12 -5.93 -4.32
N TYR A 202 10.91 -6.80 -3.72
CA TYR A 202 11.25 -6.71 -2.31
C TYR A 202 12.72 -7.02 -2.07
N ARG A 203 13.24 -6.52 -0.96
CA ARG A 203 14.57 -6.88 -0.47
C ARG A 203 14.62 -6.88 1.04
N ASP A 204 15.57 -7.66 1.56
CA ASP A 204 15.88 -7.69 2.98
C ASP A 204 16.47 -6.35 3.46
N VAL A 205 16.05 -5.92 4.65
CA VAL A 205 16.68 -4.82 5.38
C VAL A 205 17.55 -5.41 6.46
N GLN A 206 18.78 -4.93 6.54
CA GLN A 206 19.73 -5.30 7.58
C GLN A 206 19.87 -4.16 8.58
N ASP A 207 20.14 -4.51 9.85
CA ASP A 207 20.54 -3.55 10.86
C ASP A 207 22.02 -3.14 10.67
N ARG A 208 22.55 -2.35 11.61
CA ARG A 208 23.94 -1.87 11.56
C ARG A 208 24.97 -3.00 11.72
N ASP A 209 24.57 -4.12 12.26
CA ASP A 209 25.39 -5.31 12.50
C ASP A 209 25.26 -6.34 11.36
N GLY A 210 24.52 -6.01 10.29
CA GLY A 210 24.28 -6.88 9.13
C GLY A 210 23.23 -7.97 9.37
N LYS A 211 22.49 -7.93 10.48
CA LYS A 211 21.44 -8.89 10.76
C LYS A 211 20.13 -8.51 10.08
N PRO A 212 19.36 -9.49 9.58
CA PRO A 212 18.02 -9.22 9.04
C PRO A 212 17.15 -8.48 10.06
N SER A 213 16.56 -7.37 9.66
CA SER A 213 15.76 -6.51 10.53
C SER A 213 14.40 -6.13 9.95
N GLY A 214 14.11 -6.57 8.72
CA GLY A 214 12.85 -6.31 8.07
C GLY A 214 12.88 -6.54 6.57
N VAL A 215 11.85 -6.07 5.89
CA VAL A 215 11.69 -6.13 4.44
C VAL A 215 11.20 -4.78 3.91
N VAL A 216 11.74 -4.37 2.78
CA VAL A 216 11.18 -3.29 1.95
C VAL A 216 10.49 -3.93 0.76
N VAL A 217 9.25 -3.50 0.50
CA VAL A 217 8.49 -3.87 -0.69
C VAL A 217 8.16 -2.60 -1.45
N ALA A 218 8.38 -2.59 -2.74
CA ALA A 218 8.07 -1.43 -3.57
C ALA A 218 7.67 -1.84 -4.99
N SER A 219 6.84 -1.00 -5.62
CA SER A 219 6.61 -1.04 -7.06
C SER A 219 7.68 -0.20 -7.77
N SER A 220 7.37 0.39 -8.91
CA SER A 220 8.28 1.24 -9.67
C SER A 220 8.57 2.60 -9.01
N GLY A 221 9.53 3.34 -9.56
CA GLY A 221 9.80 4.74 -9.19
C GLY A 221 11.26 5.04 -8.88
N PHE A 222 12.07 4.03 -8.62
CA PHE A 222 13.52 4.09 -8.42
C PHE A 222 14.17 2.79 -8.89
N GLU A 223 15.50 2.77 -8.94
CA GLU A 223 16.24 1.59 -9.39
C GLU A 223 16.15 0.45 -8.36
N GLN A 224 15.84 -0.74 -8.85
CA GLN A 224 15.64 -1.95 -8.07
C GLN A 224 16.39 -3.10 -8.74
N ASN A 225 17.73 -3.02 -8.74
CA ASN A 225 18.58 -3.98 -9.42
C ASN A 225 18.72 -5.26 -8.56
N GLU A 226 18.81 -6.41 -9.22
CA GLU A 226 19.08 -7.69 -8.54
C GLU A 226 20.42 -7.67 -7.81
N SER A 227 21.43 -6.97 -8.36
CA SER A 227 22.72 -6.75 -7.73
C SER A 227 22.64 -6.06 -6.36
N ASP A 228 21.57 -5.29 -6.12
CA ASP A 228 21.31 -4.59 -4.86
C ASP A 228 20.43 -5.42 -3.92
N GLY A 229 20.20 -6.71 -4.23
CA GLY A 229 19.42 -7.66 -3.45
C GLY A 229 17.91 -7.58 -3.65
N TRP A 230 17.45 -6.86 -4.69
CA TRP A 230 16.02 -6.83 -5.02
C TRP A 230 15.60 -8.14 -5.70
N LYS A 231 14.48 -8.67 -5.26
CA LYS A 231 13.82 -9.89 -5.77
C LYS A 231 12.44 -9.52 -6.28
N VAL A 232 11.99 -10.17 -7.34
CA VAL A 232 10.61 -10.00 -7.84
C VAL A 232 9.64 -10.69 -6.89
N LEU A 233 8.54 -10.02 -6.56
CA LEU A 233 7.38 -10.65 -5.94
C LEU A 233 6.46 -11.09 -7.09
N GLU A 234 6.34 -12.41 -7.25
CA GLU A 234 5.61 -12.99 -8.37
C GLU A 234 4.11 -12.68 -8.28
N ASN A 235 3.42 -12.78 -9.42
CA ASN A 235 1.98 -12.58 -9.44
C ASN A 235 1.28 -13.59 -8.53
N ASP A 236 0.25 -13.12 -7.82
CA ASP A 236 -0.49 -13.90 -6.83
C ASP A 236 0.34 -14.34 -5.61
N GLN A 237 1.46 -13.67 -5.35
CA GLN A 237 2.22 -13.81 -4.12
C GLN A 237 2.02 -12.62 -3.21
N MET A 238 2.07 -12.88 -1.91
CA MET A 238 2.10 -11.85 -0.88
C MET A 238 3.24 -12.07 0.10
N ILE A 239 3.74 -10.94 0.61
CA ILE A 239 4.63 -10.89 1.76
C ILE A 239 3.78 -10.59 3.00
N VAL A 240 4.02 -11.34 4.06
CA VAL A 240 3.45 -11.11 5.38
C VAL A 240 4.60 -10.87 6.34
N ALA A 241 4.72 -9.65 6.87
CA ALA A 241 5.83 -9.23 7.70
C ALA A 241 5.37 -8.74 9.08
N SER A 242 6.15 -9.09 10.10
CA SER A 242 5.94 -8.63 11.47
C SER A 242 6.61 -7.27 11.70
N ASN A 243 5.84 -6.25 12.07
CA ASN A 243 6.39 -4.95 12.47
C ASN A 243 7.11 -4.99 13.82
N ARG A 244 7.01 -6.09 14.56
CA ARG A 244 7.68 -6.26 15.87
C ARG A 244 9.07 -6.86 15.72
N THR A 245 9.18 -7.95 14.93
CA THR A 245 10.44 -8.71 14.80
C THR A 245 11.20 -8.39 13.51
N GLY A 246 10.52 -7.86 12.49
CA GLY A 246 11.06 -7.70 11.14
C GLY A 246 11.05 -8.99 10.30
N GLU A 247 10.68 -10.12 10.90
CA GLU A 247 10.55 -11.39 10.18
C GLU A 247 9.40 -11.33 9.18
N TYR A 248 9.58 -12.00 8.05
CA TYR A 248 8.56 -12.09 7.01
C TYR A 248 8.61 -13.46 6.32
N HIS A 249 7.52 -13.78 5.66
CA HIS A 249 7.45 -14.91 4.74
C HIS A 249 6.67 -14.53 3.47
N VAL A 250 6.91 -15.29 2.41
CA VAL A 250 6.19 -15.18 1.14
C VAL A 250 5.23 -16.35 1.02
N ARG A 251 3.99 -16.09 0.60
CA ARG A 251 3.00 -17.12 0.30
C ARG A 251 2.16 -16.75 -0.93
N SER A 252 1.54 -17.73 -1.56
CA SER A 252 0.54 -17.52 -2.63
C SER A 252 -0.86 -17.27 -2.05
N ILE A 253 -1.75 -16.63 -2.83
CA ILE A 253 -3.15 -16.39 -2.50
C ILE A 253 -4.09 -17.39 -3.16
#